data_f7e1651263c3be1b72f7a29f97c08c7f
#
_entry.id   f7e1651263c3be1b72f7a29f97c08c7f
#
_cell.length_a   1.000
_cell.length_b   1.000
_cell.length_c   1.000
_cell.angle_alpha   90.00
_cell.angle_beta   90.00
_cell.angle_gamma   90.00
#
_symmetry.space_group_name_H-M   'P 1'
#
loop_
_entity.id
_entity.type
_entity.pdbx_description
1 polymer ?
#
loop_
_entity_poly.entity_id
_entity_poly.type
_entity_poly.pdbx_seq_one_letter_code
_entity_poly.pdbx_strand_id
1 'polypeptide(L)'
;MVVRSDLGWPLGALVAQACHASSAAIAVALRNGDEATKSYVDDLDSMHKVVLDAKDEESLKKLEQTLKDNAIEHKLWTEQPENIYTCLATKPYAKEDVQKYFKKFKLLK
;
A
#
# COMPACT_ATOMS: atom_id res chain seq x y z
N MET A 1 -3.77 0.41 1.41
CA MET A 1 -2.48 -0.11 1.89
C MET A 1 -2.70 -1.41 2.63
N VAL A 2 -1.72 -2.29 2.59
CA VAL A 2 -1.77 -3.56 3.33
C VAL A 2 -0.53 -3.64 4.22
N VAL A 3 -0.73 -3.71 5.53
CA VAL A 3 0.35 -3.68 6.54
C VAL A 3 0.42 -5.03 7.24
N ARG A 4 1.64 -5.54 7.46
CA ARG A 4 1.82 -6.78 8.21
C ARG A 4 1.53 -6.55 9.69
N SER A 5 0.65 -7.36 10.24
CA SER A 5 0.29 -7.30 11.67
C SER A 5 1.02 -8.35 12.51
N ASP A 6 1.77 -9.25 11.88
CA ASP A 6 2.44 -10.37 12.54
C ASP A 6 3.81 -10.03 13.13
N LEU A 7 4.29 -8.79 12.90
CA LEU A 7 5.65 -8.41 13.28
C LEU A 7 5.85 -8.21 14.79
N GLY A 8 4.78 -8.01 15.54
CA GLY A 8 4.89 -7.74 16.98
C GLY A 8 5.48 -6.38 17.29
N TRP A 9 5.51 -5.48 16.33
CA TRP A 9 6.07 -4.13 16.49
C TRP A 9 5.07 -3.20 17.18
N PRO A 10 5.56 -2.14 17.85
CA PRO A 10 4.68 -1.11 18.41
C PRO A 10 3.80 -0.49 17.32
N LEU A 11 2.63 -0.02 17.72
CA LEU A 11 1.67 0.59 16.80
C LEU A 11 2.28 1.72 15.98
N GLY A 12 3.05 2.61 16.62
CA GLY A 12 3.70 3.70 15.91
C GLY A 12 4.63 3.24 14.79
N ALA A 13 5.34 2.13 15.02
CA ALA A 13 6.22 1.56 14.00
C ALA A 13 5.41 1.02 12.80
N LEU A 14 4.26 0.41 13.06
CA LEU A 14 3.38 -0.08 11.98
C LEU A 14 2.78 1.08 11.18
N VAL A 15 2.36 2.14 11.87
CA VAL A 15 1.85 3.35 11.20
C VAL A 15 2.92 3.95 10.30
N ALA A 16 4.17 3.97 10.76
CA ALA A 16 5.29 4.48 9.96
C ALA A 16 5.47 3.65 8.68
N GLN A 17 5.30 2.32 8.73
CA GLN A 17 5.40 1.47 7.55
C GLN A 17 4.33 1.84 6.51
N ALA A 18 3.10 2.06 6.94
CA ALA A 18 2.03 2.50 6.06
C ALA A 18 2.35 3.86 5.43
N CYS A 19 2.87 4.79 6.22
CA CYS A 19 3.26 6.12 5.72
C CYS A 19 4.38 6.03 4.69
N HIS A 20 5.41 5.22 4.94
CA HIS A 20 6.51 5.01 3.99
C HIS A 20 5.99 4.49 2.65
N ALA A 21 5.22 3.42 2.67
CA ALA A 21 4.71 2.80 1.45
C ALA A 21 3.78 3.74 0.68
N SER A 22 2.88 4.42 1.38
CA SER A 22 1.95 5.38 0.78
C SER A 22 2.68 6.54 0.13
N SER A 23 3.64 7.15 0.84
CA SER A 23 4.40 8.27 0.31
C SER A 23 5.22 7.87 -0.91
N ALA A 24 5.85 6.68 -0.87
CA ALA A 24 6.65 6.19 -1.98
C ALA A 24 5.79 5.91 -3.22
N ALA A 25 4.62 5.28 -3.04
CA ALA A 25 3.72 4.98 -4.16
C ALA A 25 3.23 6.27 -4.85
N ILE A 26 2.87 7.27 -4.07
CA ILE A 26 2.43 8.58 -4.60
C ILE A 26 3.58 9.30 -5.29
N ALA A 27 4.76 9.33 -4.66
CA ALA A 27 5.92 10.02 -5.23
C ALA A 27 6.34 9.44 -6.58
N VAL A 28 6.39 8.12 -6.69
CA VAL A 28 6.73 7.45 -7.96
C VAL A 28 5.70 7.75 -9.03
N ALA A 29 4.40 7.66 -8.69
CA ALA A 29 3.34 7.94 -9.64
C ALA A 29 3.38 9.39 -10.14
N LEU A 30 3.64 10.36 -9.25
CA LEU A 30 3.78 11.76 -9.65
C LEU A 30 4.98 11.98 -10.57
N ARG A 31 6.12 11.36 -10.29
CA ARG A 31 7.30 11.43 -11.15
C ARG A 31 7.03 10.89 -12.54
N ASN A 32 6.16 9.89 -12.63
CA ASN A 32 5.77 9.29 -13.90
C ASN A 32 4.65 10.04 -14.62
N GLY A 33 4.20 11.16 -14.06
CA GLY A 33 3.17 11.98 -14.68
C GLY A 33 1.77 11.41 -14.63
N ASP A 34 1.46 10.57 -13.64
CA ASP A 34 0.15 9.93 -13.52
C ASP A 34 -0.93 10.96 -13.18
N GLU A 35 -1.87 11.15 -14.11
CA GLU A 35 -2.92 12.18 -13.98
C GLU A 35 -3.88 11.89 -12.82
N ALA A 36 -4.23 10.63 -12.59
CA ALA A 36 -5.12 10.25 -11.49
C ALA A 36 -4.48 10.59 -10.14
N THR A 37 -3.18 10.35 -10.00
CA THR A 37 -2.44 10.69 -8.78
C THR A 37 -2.35 12.19 -8.60
N LYS A 38 -2.13 12.92 -9.68
CA LYS A 38 -2.10 14.39 -9.64
C LYS A 38 -3.44 14.94 -9.15
N SER A 39 -4.54 14.46 -9.70
CA SER A 39 -5.88 14.88 -9.26
C SER A 39 -6.12 14.56 -7.79
N TYR A 40 -5.64 13.40 -7.34
CA TYR A 40 -5.75 12.97 -5.94
C TYR A 40 -5.02 13.93 -4.99
N VAL A 41 -3.80 14.35 -5.33
CA VAL A 41 -3.03 15.26 -4.46
C VAL A 41 -3.47 16.71 -4.60
N ASP A 42 -4.10 17.08 -5.71
CA ASP A 42 -4.64 18.43 -5.88
C ASP A 42 -5.85 18.71 -5.00
N ASP A 43 -6.53 17.67 -4.53
CA ASP A 43 -7.68 17.76 -3.64
C ASP A 43 -7.42 17.00 -2.33
N LEU A 44 -6.47 17.51 -1.56
CA LEU A 44 -5.97 16.85 -0.36
C LEU A 44 -7.05 16.52 0.66
N ASP A 45 -8.00 17.43 0.84
CA ASP A 45 -9.02 17.27 1.89
C ASP A 45 -10.06 16.22 1.54
N SER A 46 -10.12 15.78 0.29
CA SER A 46 -11.03 14.73 -0.17
C SER A 46 -10.36 13.37 -0.30
N MET A 47 -9.08 13.25 0.08
CA MET A 47 -8.39 11.97 -0.06
C MET A 47 -8.92 10.93 0.93
N HIS A 48 -8.94 9.69 0.48
CA HIS A 48 -9.31 8.54 1.29
C HIS A 48 -8.18 7.53 1.31
N LYS A 49 -7.98 6.89 2.45
CA LYS A 49 -7.02 5.80 2.59
C LYS A 49 -7.69 4.65 3.31
N VAL A 50 -7.37 3.43 2.86
CA VAL A 50 -7.84 2.20 3.49
C VAL A 50 -6.62 1.41 3.90
N VAL A 51 -6.58 0.96 5.15
CA VAL A 51 -5.46 0.19 5.69
C VAL A 51 -5.95 -1.21 6.03
N LEU A 52 -5.40 -2.19 5.34
CA LEU A 52 -5.75 -3.60 5.48
C LEU A 52 -4.64 -4.35 6.18
N ASP A 53 -4.96 -5.53 6.68
CA ASP A 53 -4.09 -6.39 7.46
C ASP A 53 -3.56 -7.55 6.63
N ALA A 54 -2.24 -7.73 6.61
CA ALA A 54 -1.59 -8.93 6.11
C ALA A 54 -1.09 -9.75 7.30
N LYS A 55 -1.47 -11.02 7.35
CA LYS A 55 -1.12 -11.92 8.47
C LYS A 55 0.34 -12.33 8.46
N ASP A 56 1.02 -12.28 7.31
CA ASP A 56 2.40 -12.72 7.15
C ASP A 56 3.00 -12.11 5.89
N GLU A 57 4.30 -12.31 5.73
CA GLU A 57 5.05 -11.84 4.57
C GLU A 57 4.61 -12.52 3.28
N GLU A 58 4.26 -13.80 3.37
CA GLU A 58 3.86 -14.58 2.20
C GLU A 58 2.59 -14.04 1.57
N SER A 59 1.61 -13.65 2.40
CA SER A 59 0.38 -13.01 1.92
C SER A 59 0.68 -11.72 1.16
N LEU A 60 1.64 -10.95 1.66
CA LEU A 60 2.05 -9.69 1.04
C LEU A 60 2.73 -9.94 -0.31
N LYS A 61 3.60 -10.94 -0.38
CA LYS A 61 4.29 -11.31 -1.63
C LYS A 61 3.31 -11.81 -2.70
N LYS A 62 2.33 -12.61 -2.29
CA LYS A 62 1.29 -13.11 -3.21
C LYS A 62 0.46 -11.96 -3.76
N LEU A 63 0.09 -11.01 -2.91
CA LEU A 63 -0.64 -9.83 -3.34
C LEU A 63 0.19 -9.04 -4.35
N GLU A 64 1.46 -8.82 -4.08
CA GLU A 64 2.34 -8.11 -5.00
C GLU A 64 2.37 -8.78 -6.36
N GLN A 65 2.50 -10.10 -6.41
CA GLN A 65 2.51 -10.82 -7.67
C GLN A 65 1.21 -10.63 -8.44
N THR A 66 0.07 -10.71 -7.74
CA THR A 66 -1.24 -10.47 -8.34
C THR A 66 -1.34 -9.06 -8.93
N LEU A 67 -0.87 -8.06 -8.20
CA LEU A 67 -0.89 -6.68 -8.69
C LEU A 67 0.01 -6.47 -9.89
N LYS A 68 1.20 -7.08 -9.90
CA LYS A 68 2.09 -7.05 -11.06
C LYS A 68 1.45 -7.69 -12.28
N ASP A 69 0.84 -8.85 -12.09
CA ASP A 69 0.20 -9.59 -13.18
C ASP A 69 -0.95 -8.82 -13.81
N ASN A 70 -1.53 -7.87 -13.08
CA ASN A 70 -2.66 -7.06 -13.52
C ASN A 70 -2.29 -5.59 -13.77
N ALA A 71 -1.00 -5.29 -13.83
CA ALA A 71 -0.47 -3.95 -14.10
C ALA A 71 -1.00 -2.88 -13.13
N ILE A 72 -1.23 -3.25 -11.87
CA ILE A 72 -1.61 -2.32 -10.81
C ILE A 72 -0.35 -1.73 -10.18
N GLU A 73 -0.16 -0.44 -10.33
CA GLU A 73 1.04 0.23 -9.82
C GLU A 73 1.00 0.34 -8.30
N HIS A 74 2.10 -0.05 -7.67
CA HIS A 74 2.20 -0.13 -6.22
C HIS A 74 3.65 -0.03 -5.78
N LYS A 75 3.85 0.13 -4.47
CA LYS A 75 5.15 0.07 -3.83
C LYS A 75 5.12 -0.99 -2.73
N LEU A 76 6.00 -1.96 -2.82
CA LEU A 76 6.26 -2.91 -1.73
C LEU A 76 7.41 -2.36 -0.90
N TRP A 77 7.13 -2.00 0.35
CA TRP A 77 8.11 -1.36 1.22
C TRP A 77 8.98 -2.40 1.91
N THR A 78 10.30 -2.20 1.80
CA THR A 78 11.30 -2.99 2.52
C THR A 78 11.87 -2.15 3.64
N GLU A 79 11.67 -2.58 4.88
CA GLU A 79 12.19 -1.85 6.04
C GLU A 79 13.63 -2.24 6.33
N GLN A 80 14.43 -1.25 6.68
CA GLN A 80 15.82 -1.44 7.09
C GLN A 80 15.96 -1.10 8.58
N PRO A 81 16.88 -1.71 9.31
CA PRO A 81 17.94 -2.63 8.86
C PRO A 81 17.51 -4.08 8.70
N GLU A 82 16.26 -4.42 9.06
CA GLU A 82 15.77 -5.81 9.04
C GLU A 82 15.73 -6.42 7.65
N ASN A 83 15.61 -5.60 6.61
CA ASN A 83 15.51 -6.02 5.22
C ASN A 83 14.33 -6.97 4.98
N ILE A 84 13.16 -6.59 5.47
CA ILE A 84 11.93 -7.36 5.32
C ILE A 84 10.82 -6.52 4.70
N TYR A 85 9.90 -7.18 4.02
CA TYR A 85 8.70 -6.51 3.51
C TYR A 85 7.71 -6.31 4.65
N THR A 86 7.20 -5.09 4.80
CA THR A 86 6.30 -4.73 5.90
C THR A 86 4.97 -4.18 5.44
N CYS A 87 4.92 -3.56 4.28
CA CYS A 87 3.72 -2.91 3.79
C CYS A 87 3.73 -2.81 2.27
N LEU A 88 2.55 -2.83 1.69
CA LEU A 88 2.35 -2.56 0.27
C LEU A 88 1.31 -1.46 0.12
N ALA A 89 1.58 -0.49 -0.75
CA ALA A 89 0.62 0.56 -1.06
C ALA A 89 0.47 0.71 -2.57
N THR A 90 -0.76 0.84 -3.05
CA THR A 90 -0.99 1.21 -4.44
C THR A 90 -0.90 2.73 -4.59
N LYS A 91 -0.67 3.20 -5.83
CA LYS A 91 -0.99 4.59 -6.15
C LYS A 91 -2.51 4.80 -5.98
N PRO A 92 -3.01 6.04 -6.03
CA PRO A 92 -4.45 6.27 -5.99
C PRO A 92 -5.17 5.61 -7.17
N TYR A 93 -6.22 4.86 -6.87
CA TYR A 93 -7.13 4.24 -7.84
C TYR A 93 -8.57 4.45 -7.39
N ALA A 94 -9.49 4.44 -8.33
CA ALA A 94 -10.89 4.30 -8.00
C ALA A 94 -11.11 2.94 -7.34
N LYS A 95 -11.88 2.91 -6.26
CA LYS A 95 -12.09 1.70 -5.47
C LYS A 95 -12.56 0.51 -6.32
N GLU A 96 -13.51 0.76 -7.20
CA GLU A 96 -14.08 -0.27 -8.07
C GLU A 96 -13.08 -0.90 -9.03
N ASP A 97 -11.98 -0.22 -9.33
CA ASP A 97 -10.97 -0.74 -10.26
C ASP A 97 -10.02 -1.74 -9.62
N VAL A 98 -9.89 -1.70 -8.28
CA VAL A 98 -8.88 -2.51 -7.58
C VAL A 98 -9.43 -3.38 -6.46
N GLN A 99 -10.66 -3.15 -5.99
CA GLN A 99 -11.17 -3.81 -4.79
C GLN A 99 -11.14 -5.34 -4.88
N LYS A 100 -11.29 -5.91 -6.07
CA LYS A 100 -11.28 -7.37 -6.26
C LYS A 100 -9.96 -8.03 -5.85
N TYR A 101 -8.85 -7.28 -5.88
CA TYR A 101 -7.54 -7.82 -5.51
C TYR A 101 -7.34 -7.88 -3.99
N PHE A 102 -8.18 -7.18 -3.23
CA PHE A 102 -8.02 -7.02 -1.78
C PHE A 102 -9.09 -7.70 -0.94
N LYS A 103 -9.98 -8.47 -1.56
CA LYS A 103 -11.13 -9.08 -0.87
C LYS A 103 -10.76 -9.99 0.29
N LYS A 104 -9.59 -10.64 0.22
CA LYS A 104 -9.12 -11.55 1.28
C LYS A 104 -8.60 -10.81 2.52
N PHE A 105 -8.32 -9.53 2.40
CA PHE A 105 -7.70 -8.75 3.47
C PHE A 105 -8.78 -8.00 4.25
N LYS A 106 -8.67 -8.06 5.58
CA LYS A 106 -9.57 -7.34 6.47
C LYS A 106 -8.96 -6.01 6.87
N LEU A 107 -9.77 -5.10 7.38
CA LEU A 107 -9.28 -3.84 7.92
C LEU A 107 -8.30 -4.11 9.06
N LEU A 108 -7.21 -3.36 9.07
CA LEU A 108 -6.26 -3.41 10.17
C LEU A 108 -6.95 -2.89 11.45
N LYS A 109 -6.82 -3.64 12.54
CA LYS A 109 -7.39 -3.28 13.84
C LYS A 109 -6.31 -3.09 14.88
#